data_7b2de96dca5e36e517ce150fcecdb40a
#
_entry.id   7b2de96dca5e36e517ce150fcecdb40a
#
_cell.length_a   1.000
_cell.length_b   1.000
_cell.length_c   1.000
_cell.angle_alpha   90.00
_cell.angle_beta   90.00
_cell.angle_gamma   90.00
#
_symmetry.space_group_name_H-M   'P 1'
#
loop_
_entity.id
_entity.type
_entity.pdbx_description
1 polymer ?
#
loop_
_entity_poly.entity_id
_entity_poly.type
_entity_poly.pdbx_seq_one_letter_code
_entity_poly.pdbx_strand_id
1 'polypeptide(L)'
;MTQHANAYLNVRQLADYLHLNEKKVYAMAADGEIPATKLTGKWLFPKALVDRWLLESCHGGLMSDRLILSGSDDPLLQCAVTRLTQKLRTKALFSYTVTGTKLGLDLLAQGHSDACAIHWGCASESDVRHPALIQQYAQSKQWILVHLFCRSQGFIVPLAEEKRLSDPSQVLNTHTRWIRRQDGAGSQRFLNEWLAQHTFPLENLPVVTTAFSEREVASQIAKGEADIGPGTLSASREFGLGFIPVCDESFDLVVPRTVYFRRLLQQLFEYLQSSEGKVLAAELEGYDLSRCGRLIWSADES
;
A
#
# COMPACT_ATOMS: atom_id res chain seq x y z
N MET A 1 47.36 -11.75 19.44
CA MET A 1 46.26 -11.94 20.40
C MET A 1 45.01 -11.31 19.75
N THR A 2 44.25 -12.11 19.02
CA THR A 2 42.98 -11.69 18.39
C THR A 2 41.92 -11.55 19.48
N GLN A 3 41.53 -10.33 19.80
CA GLN A 3 40.36 -10.06 20.64
C GLN A 3 39.16 -10.68 19.92
N HIS A 4 38.57 -11.71 20.50
CA HIS A 4 37.25 -12.19 20.13
C HIS A 4 36.27 -11.03 20.42
N ALA A 5 35.88 -10.32 19.37
CA ALA A 5 34.83 -9.33 19.47
C ALA A 5 33.59 -10.04 20.05
N ASN A 6 33.13 -9.60 21.24
CA ASN A 6 31.94 -10.17 21.88
C ASN A 6 30.76 -10.06 20.93
N ALA A 7 30.28 -11.19 20.42
CA ALA A 7 29.13 -11.26 19.53
C ALA A 7 27.84 -10.72 20.19
N TYR A 8 27.82 -10.71 21.54
CA TYR A 8 26.70 -10.22 22.36
C TYR A 8 27.21 -9.23 23.39
N LEU A 9 26.51 -8.10 23.49
CA LEU A 9 26.78 -7.05 24.47
C LEU A 9 25.82 -7.18 25.66
N ASN A 10 26.30 -6.91 26.86
CA ASN A 10 25.43 -6.65 28.02
C ASN A 10 25.01 -5.17 28.05
N VAL A 11 24.13 -4.79 29.01
CA VAL A 11 23.62 -3.42 29.12
C VAL A 11 24.73 -2.38 29.24
N ARG A 12 25.74 -2.62 30.07
CA ARG A 12 26.87 -1.70 30.27
C ARG A 12 27.71 -1.57 28.99
N GLN A 13 28.05 -2.68 28.36
CA GLN A 13 28.81 -2.67 27.11
C GLN A 13 28.06 -1.97 25.98
N LEU A 14 26.73 -2.14 25.92
CA LEU A 14 25.90 -1.43 24.93
C LEU A 14 25.80 0.05 25.25
N ALA A 15 25.65 0.43 26.53
CA ALA A 15 25.65 1.82 26.97
C ALA A 15 26.97 2.54 26.58
N ASP A 16 28.10 1.89 26.81
CA ASP A 16 29.41 2.39 26.41
C ASP A 16 29.53 2.49 24.88
N TYR A 17 29.02 1.48 24.15
CA TYR A 17 29.07 1.43 22.67
C TYR A 17 28.25 2.52 22.00
N LEU A 18 27.06 2.81 22.55
CA LEU A 18 26.14 3.83 22.02
C LEU A 18 26.33 5.22 22.65
N HIS A 19 27.26 5.37 23.59
CA HIS A 19 27.44 6.58 24.39
C HIS A 19 26.15 7.03 25.12
N LEU A 20 25.37 6.06 25.63
CA LEU A 20 24.15 6.25 26.41
C LEU A 20 24.37 5.86 27.87
N ASN A 21 23.45 6.30 28.76
CA ASN A 21 23.41 5.77 30.11
C ASN A 21 22.67 4.41 30.16
N GLU A 22 23.04 3.54 31.11
CA GLU A 22 22.43 2.22 31.27
C GLU A 22 20.90 2.27 31.47
N LYS A 23 20.40 3.30 32.20
CA LYS A 23 18.96 3.49 32.43
C LYS A 23 18.20 3.69 31.13
N LYS A 24 18.75 4.46 30.17
CA LYS A 24 18.14 4.65 28.83
C LYS A 24 18.16 3.35 28.05
N VAL A 25 19.26 2.58 28.10
CA VAL A 25 19.37 1.27 27.45
C VAL A 25 18.31 0.28 27.99
N TYR A 26 18.11 0.25 29.31
CA TYR A 26 17.05 -0.58 29.91
C TYR A 26 15.65 -0.18 29.43
N ALA A 27 15.34 1.12 29.35
CA ALA A 27 14.07 1.61 28.85
C ALA A 27 13.86 1.19 27.38
N MET A 28 14.84 1.45 26.50
CA MET A 28 14.76 1.10 25.08
C MET A 28 14.59 -0.42 24.86
N ALA A 29 15.23 -1.25 25.70
CA ALA A 29 15.09 -2.69 25.63
C ALA A 29 13.71 -3.17 26.11
N ALA A 30 13.16 -2.54 27.16
CA ALA A 30 11.83 -2.85 27.67
C ALA A 30 10.71 -2.43 26.70
N ASP A 31 10.90 -1.29 26.02
CA ASP A 31 9.95 -0.73 25.05
C ASP A 31 10.08 -1.36 23.64
N GLY A 32 11.07 -2.25 23.44
CA GLY A 32 11.32 -2.89 22.14
C GLY A 32 11.93 -1.96 21.09
N GLU A 33 12.48 -0.83 21.49
CA GLU A 33 13.10 0.18 20.60
C GLU A 33 14.48 -0.22 20.10
N ILE A 34 15.12 -1.25 20.70
CA ILE A 34 16.46 -1.71 20.35
C ILE A 34 16.48 -3.26 20.27
N PRO A 35 17.20 -3.86 19.30
CA PRO A 35 17.33 -5.32 19.21
C PRO A 35 17.91 -5.92 20.48
N ALA A 36 17.10 -6.65 21.24
CA ALA A 36 17.49 -7.23 22.52
C ALA A 36 16.79 -8.58 22.73
N THR A 37 17.43 -9.44 23.54
CA THR A 37 16.81 -10.64 24.07
C THR A 37 17.03 -10.72 25.59
N LYS A 38 16.07 -11.28 26.32
CA LYS A 38 16.17 -11.43 27.77
C LYS A 38 16.33 -12.91 28.11
N LEU A 39 17.55 -13.31 28.51
CA LEU A 39 17.86 -14.65 28.92
C LEU A 39 18.17 -14.69 30.42
N THR A 40 17.54 -15.59 31.16
CA THR A 40 17.74 -15.74 32.62
C THR A 40 17.67 -14.43 33.41
N GLY A 41 16.77 -13.52 33.00
CA GLY A 41 16.58 -12.22 33.63
C GLY A 41 17.58 -11.11 33.20
N LYS A 42 18.56 -11.43 32.36
CA LYS A 42 19.56 -10.49 31.86
C LYS A 42 19.31 -10.13 30.39
N TRP A 43 19.44 -8.82 30.08
CA TRP A 43 19.38 -8.35 28.70
C TRP A 43 20.70 -8.64 27.98
N LEU A 44 20.60 -9.19 26.77
CA LEU A 44 21.69 -9.41 25.84
C LEU A 44 21.32 -8.77 24.49
N PHE A 45 22.30 -8.13 23.89
CA PHE A 45 22.19 -7.38 22.65
C PHE A 45 23.13 -7.98 21.60
N PRO A 46 22.63 -8.67 20.57
CA PRO A 46 23.46 -9.16 19.48
C PRO A 46 24.10 -7.98 18.77
N LYS A 47 25.43 -7.84 18.84
CA LYS A 47 26.14 -6.67 18.28
C LYS A 47 25.83 -6.43 16.83
N ALA A 48 25.78 -7.49 16.01
CA ALA A 48 25.45 -7.40 14.58
C ALA A 48 24.04 -6.82 14.32
N LEU A 49 23.06 -7.14 15.19
CA LEU A 49 21.70 -6.59 15.07
C LEU A 49 21.65 -5.13 15.55
N VAL A 50 22.43 -4.78 16.57
CA VAL A 50 22.56 -3.37 17.04
C VAL A 50 23.22 -2.52 15.95
N ASP A 51 24.30 -3.01 15.34
CA ASP A 51 24.98 -2.32 14.24
C ASP A 51 24.03 -2.09 13.06
N ARG A 52 23.26 -3.13 12.71
CA ARG A 52 22.23 -3.03 11.67
C ARG A 52 21.14 -2.05 12.01
N TRP A 53 20.62 -2.10 13.24
CA TRP A 53 19.60 -1.16 13.74
C TRP A 53 20.10 0.30 13.71
N LEU A 54 21.38 0.55 14.09
CA LEU A 54 21.98 1.88 13.96
C LEU A 54 21.99 2.36 12.51
N LEU A 55 22.41 1.49 11.58
CA LEU A 55 22.45 1.80 10.15
C LEU A 55 21.05 2.06 9.59
N GLU A 56 20.07 1.26 9.99
CA GLU A 56 18.67 1.42 9.59
C GLU A 56 18.01 2.67 10.21
N SER A 57 18.50 3.13 11.38
CA SER A 57 18.04 4.34 12.07
C SER A 57 18.71 5.62 11.57
N CYS A 58 19.69 5.54 10.65
CA CYS A 58 20.35 6.72 10.10
C CYS A 58 19.39 7.58 9.30
N HIS A 59 19.35 8.86 9.56
CA HIS A 59 18.59 9.83 8.78
C HIS A 59 19.10 9.84 7.33
N GLY A 60 18.18 9.67 6.38
CA GLY A 60 18.48 9.69 4.95
C GLY A 60 18.41 8.34 4.25
N GLY A 61 18.12 7.24 4.93
CA GLY A 61 17.86 5.92 4.32
C GLY A 61 18.97 5.37 3.43
N LEU A 62 20.22 5.85 3.62
CA LEU A 62 21.36 5.54 2.75
C LEU A 62 21.79 4.08 2.79
N MET A 63 21.34 3.32 3.81
CA MET A 63 21.80 1.95 4.06
C MET A 63 20.68 0.90 3.96
N SER A 64 19.43 1.32 3.69
CA SER A 64 18.34 0.37 3.50
C SER A 64 18.35 -0.14 2.06
N ASP A 65 18.69 -1.39 1.88
CA ASP A 65 18.68 -2.09 0.59
C ASP A 65 17.32 -2.71 0.24
N ARG A 66 16.28 -2.43 1.04
CA ARG A 66 14.92 -2.95 0.82
C ARG A 66 13.85 -1.92 1.15
N LEU A 67 12.74 -1.99 0.43
CA LEU A 67 11.50 -1.27 0.72
C LEU A 67 10.33 -2.20 0.45
N ILE A 68 9.48 -2.39 1.46
CA ILE A 68 8.32 -3.29 1.41
C ILE A 68 7.05 -2.44 1.43
N LEU A 69 6.32 -2.46 0.32
CA LEU A 69 4.98 -1.89 0.23
C LEU A 69 3.91 -2.96 0.46
N SER A 70 2.85 -2.60 1.14
CA SER A 70 1.61 -3.38 1.25
C SER A 70 0.42 -2.53 0.85
N GLY A 71 -0.77 -3.12 0.82
CA GLY A 71 -2.01 -2.34 0.68
C GLY A 71 -2.84 -2.65 -0.54
N SER A 72 -3.51 -1.64 -1.03
CA SER A 72 -4.45 -1.71 -2.15
C SER A 72 -3.78 -2.12 -3.44
N ASP A 73 -4.50 -2.90 -4.25
CA ASP A 73 -4.06 -3.38 -5.56
C ASP A 73 -4.07 -2.26 -6.60
N ASP A 74 -3.00 -2.20 -7.43
CA ASP A 74 -2.94 -1.31 -8.58
C ASP A 74 -1.95 -1.77 -9.65
N PRO A 75 -2.37 -1.87 -10.94
CA PRO A 75 -1.50 -2.28 -12.03
C PRO A 75 -0.31 -1.37 -12.29
N LEU A 76 -0.48 -0.03 -12.22
CA LEU A 76 0.60 0.93 -12.45
C LEU A 76 1.66 0.84 -11.36
N LEU A 77 1.24 0.78 -10.09
CA LEU A 77 2.17 0.62 -8.96
C LEU A 77 2.93 -0.70 -9.06
N GLN A 78 2.25 -1.81 -9.39
CA GLN A 78 2.87 -3.13 -9.58
C GLN A 78 3.94 -3.09 -10.68
N CYS A 79 3.62 -2.51 -11.83
CA CYS A 79 4.57 -2.36 -12.94
C CYS A 79 5.75 -1.46 -12.58
N ALA A 80 5.49 -0.32 -11.92
CA ALA A 80 6.53 0.62 -11.47
C ALA A 80 7.52 -0.05 -10.51
N VAL A 81 7.02 -0.75 -9.49
CA VAL A 81 7.86 -1.49 -8.53
C VAL A 81 8.67 -2.58 -9.22
N THR A 82 8.05 -3.33 -10.15
CA THR A 82 8.74 -4.39 -10.90
C THR A 82 9.87 -3.82 -11.76
N ARG A 83 9.61 -2.74 -12.52
CA ARG A 83 10.63 -2.09 -13.37
C ARG A 83 11.76 -1.47 -12.53
N LEU A 84 11.44 -0.85 -11.40
CA LEU A 84 12.45 -0.33 -10.47
C LEU A 84 13.31 -1.44 -9.88
N THR A 85 12.71 -2.54 -9.43
CA THR A 85 13.44 -3.70 -8.91
C THR A 85 14.42 -4.25 -9.95
N GLN A 86 14.02 -4.32 -11.22
CA GLN A 86 14.89 -4.76 -12.31
C GLN A 86 16.05 -3.77 -12.56
N LYS A 87 15.82 -2.47 -12.47
CA LYS A 87 16.87 -1.45 -12.58
C LYS A 87 17.86 -1.51 -11.40
N LEU A 88 17.36 -1.77 -10.21
CA LEU A 88 18.17 -1.90 -8.99
C LEU A 88 19.00 -3.18 -8.96
N ARG A 89 18.55 -4.25 -9.63
CA ARG A 89 19.18 -5.57 -9.66
C ARG A 89 19.46 -6.09 -8.24
N THR A 90 20.72 -6.47 -7.96
CA THR A 90 21.16 -6.98 -6.65
C THR A 90 21.47 -5.90 -5.62
N LYS A 91 21.32 -4.62 -5.98
CA LYS A 91 21.67 -3.49 -5.08
C LYS A 91 20.59 -3.21 -4.04
N ALA A 92 19.34 -3.50 -4.36
CA ALA A 92 18.21 -3.28 -3.45
C ALA A 92 17.01 -4.15 -3.85
N LEU A 93 16.14 -4.43 -2.87
CA LEU A 93 14.86 -5.10 -3.07
C LEU A 93 13.73 -4.10 -2.86
N PHE A 94 12.91 -3.91 -3.89
CA PHE A 94 11.67 -3.19 -3.78
C PHE A 94 10.52 -4.19 -3.98
N SER A 95 9.68 -4.37 -2.97
CA SER A 95 8.61 -5.37 -2.96
C SER A 95 7.25 -4.70 -2.75
N TYR A 96 6.24 -5.20 -3.44
CA TYR A 96 4.85 -4.77 -3.26
C TYR A 96 3.94 -5.99 -3.15
N THR A 97 3.22 -6.06 -2.03
CA THR A 97 2.27 -7.13 -1.72
C THR A 97 0.85 -6.59 -1.64
N VAL A 98 -0.01 -7.09 -2.51
CA VAL A 98 -1.42 -6.74 -2.51
C VAL A 98 -2.12 -7.41 -1.33
N THR A 99 -2.60 -6.61 -0.37
CA THR A 99 -3.27 -7.07 0.85
C THR A 99 -4.67 -6.45 1.03
N GLY A 100 -4.97 -5.43 0.27
CA GLY A 100 -6.08 -4.52 0.50
C GLY A 100 -5.74 -3.45 1.57
N THR A 101 -6.55 -2.39 1.61
CA THR A 101 -6.30 -1.20 2.44
C THR A 101 -6.17 -1.54 3.93
N LYS A 102 -7.16 -2.29 4.47
CA LYS A 102 -7.21 -2.53 5.92
C LYS A 102 -6.05 -3.37 6.41
N LEU A 103 -5.82 -4.56 5.84
CA LEU A 103 -4.72 -5.44 6.24
C LEU A 103 -3.36 -4.75 5.98
N GLY A 104 -3.24 -3.96 4.90
CA GLY A 104 -2.03 -3.20 4.62
C GLY A 104 -1.70 -2.18 5.70
N LEU A 105 -2.70 -1.45 6.21
CA LEU A 105 -2.52 -0.52 7.34
C LEU A 105 -2.20 -1.25 8.65
N ASP A 106 -2.81 -2.41 8.89
CA ASP A 106 -2.51 -3.24 10.06
C ASP A 106 -1.05 -3.73 10.01
N LEU A 107 -0.56 -4.17 8.84
CA LEU A 107 0.84 -4.55 8.64
C LEU A 107 1.81 -3.38 8.81
N LEU A 108 1.45 -2.19 8.31
CA LEU A 108 2.24 -0.96 8.51
C LEU A 108 2.31 -0.61 9.99
N ALA A 109 1.18 -0.68 10.71
CA ALA A 109 1.11 -0.38 12.14
C ALA A 109 1.97 -1.34 12.99
N GLN A 110 2.14 -2.59 12.55
CA GLN A 110 2.99 -3.59 13.19
C GLN A 110 4.45 -3.54 12.71
N GLY A 111 4.81 -2.65 11.78
CA GLY A 111 6.17 -2.54 11.23
C GLY A 111 6.57 -3.69 10.29
N HIS A 112 5.59 -4.45 9.75
CA HIS A 112 5.83 -5.51 8.77
C HIS A 112 5.97 -5.00 7.34
N SER A 113 5.49 -3.80 7.06
CA SER A 113 5.73 -3.06 5.81
C SER A 113 6.27 -1.67 6.08
N ASP A 114 6.96 -1.11 5.10
CA ASP A 114 7.54 0.24 5.17
C ASP A 114 6.56 1.33 4.74
N ALA A 115 5.58 0.99 3.90
CA ALA A 115 4.52 1.89 3.46
C ALA A 115 3.27 1.10 3.04
N CYS A 116 2.11 1.75 3.06
CA CYS A 116 0.84 1.15 2.69
C CYS A 116 0.11 1.98 1.64
N ALA A 117 -0.22 1.36 0.50
CA ALA A 117 -1.07 1.94 -0.52
C ALA A 117 -2.54 1.85 -0.10
N ILE A 118 -3.25 2.97 -0.22
CA ILE A 118 -4.66 3.07 0.17
C ILE A 118 -5.49 3.78 -0.90
N HIS A 119 -6.77 3.44 -0.96
CA HIS A 119 -7.80 4.20 -1.66
C HIS A 119 -9.14 4.05 -0.93
N TRP A 120 -9.96 5.09 -0.96
CA TRP A 120 -11.31 5.06 -0.39
C TRP A 120 -12.14 6.24 -0.86
N GLY A 121 -13.22 5.94 -1.59
CA GLY A 121 -14.16 6.95 -2.10
C GLY A 121 -13.64 7.72 -3.31
N CYS A 122 -14.47 8.63 -3.78
CA CYS A 122 -14.12 9.47 -4.93
C CYS A 122 -12.97 10.43 -4.60
N ALA A 123 -12.20 10.81 -5.61
CA ALA A 123 -11.04 11.70 -5.46
C ALA A 123 -11.36 13.03 -4.78
N SER A 124 -12.57 13.57 -4.98
CA SER A 124 -13.05 14.79 -4.34
C SER A 124 -13.21 14.70 -2.82
N GLU A 125 -13.28 13.48 -2.26
CA GLU A 125 -13.49 13.24 -0.84
C GLU A 125 -12.22 12.70 -0.15
N SER A 126 -11.18 12.37 -0.91
CA SER A 126 -9.97 11.70 -0.41
C SER A 126 -9.23 12.52 0.64
N ASP A 127 -9.20 13.85 0.52
CA ASP A 127 -8.52 14.77 1.45
C ASP A 127 -9.16 14.73 2.87
N VAL A 128 -10.38 14.22 3.01
CA VAL A 128 -11.07 14.01 4.28
C VAL A 128 -11.08 12.54 4.69
N ARG A 129 -11.44 11.65 3.77
CA ARG A 129 -11.63 10.21 4.06
C ARG A 129 -10.33 9.48 4.38
N HIS A 130 -9.25 9.76 3.65
CA HIS A 130 -7.97 9.07 3.87
C HIS A 130 -7.34 9.46 5.22
N PRO A 131 -7.26 10.75 5.61
CA PRO A 131 -6.84 11.12 6.97
C PRO A 131 -7.71 10.50 8.06
N ALA A 132 -9.03 10.50 7.92
CA ALA A 132 -9.94 9.90 8.89
C ALA A 132 -9.71 8.38 9.07
N LEU A 133 -9.35 7.68 7.98
CA LEU A 133 -8.99 6.27 8.03
C LEU A 133 -7.69 6.03 8.79
N ILE A 134 -6.67 6.85 8.53
CA ILE A 134 -5.34 6.76 9.13
C ILE A 134 -5.39 7.09 10.62
N GLN A 135 -6.17 8.09 11.02
CA GLN A 135 -6.29 8.56 12.40
C GLN A 135 -6.88 7.52 13.36
N GLN A 136 -7.46 6.44 12.85
CA GLN A 136 -7.91 5.29 13.66
C GLN A 136 -6.73 4.50 14.27
N TYR A 137 -5.51 4.69 13.76
CA TYR A 137 -4.30 4.00 14.22
C TYR A 137 -3.50 4.86 15.21
N ALA A 138 -3.04 4.26 16.30
CA ALA A 138 -2.21 4.96 17.29
C ALA A 138 -0.90 5.53 16.70
N GLN A 139 -0.37 4.85 15.66
CA GLN A 139 0.86 5.21 14.95
C GLN A 139 0.68 6.40 13.99
N SER A 140 -0.55 6.85 13.73
CA SER A 140 -0.86 7.92 12.78
C SER A 140 -0.07 9.20 13.00
N LYS A 141 0.29 9.51 14.26
CA LYS A 141 1.13 10.67 14.62
C LYS A 141 2.53 10.65 13.96
N GLN A 142 3.00 9.48 13.55
CA GLN A 142 4.30 9.30 12.88
C GLN A 142 4.16 9.11 11.37
N TRP A 143 2.93 9.09 10.85
CA TRP A 143 2.64 8.85 9.45
C TRP A 143 2.36 10.14 8.70
N ILE A 144 2.61 10.08 7.41
CA ILE A 144 2.20 11.09 6.42
C ILE A 144 1.45 10.39 5.30
N LEU A 145 0.65 11.17 4.59
CA LEU A 145 -0.07 10.72 3.40
C LEU A 145 0.47 11.44 2.17
N VAL A 146 0.92 10.65 1.19
CA VAL A 146 1.50 11.16 -0.06
C VAL A 146 0.67 10.66 -1.24
N HIS A 147 0.27 11.57 -2.12
CA HIS A 147 -0.49 11.23 -3.32
C HIS A 147 0.39 10.52 -4.35
N LEU A 148 -0.09 9.41 -4.92
CA LEU A 148 0.57 8.75 -6.04
C LEU A 148 -0.06 9.15 -7.37
N PHE A 149 -1.36 8.96 -7.52
CA PHE A 149 -2.13 9.25 -8.73
C PHE A 149 -3.64 9.21 -8.45
N CYS A 150 -4.42 9.79 -9.37
CA CYS A 150 -5.83 9.44 -9.50
C CYS A 150 -5.99 8.34 -10.55
N ARG A 151 -7.04 7.52 -10.40
CA ARG A 151 -7.39 6.47 -11.37
C ARG A 151 -8.90 6.32 -11.49
N SER A 152 -9.36 5.82 -12.64
CA SER A 152 -10.79 5.63 -12.88
C SER A 152 -11.28 4.33 -12.25
N GLN A 153 -12.27 4.44 -11.36
CA GLN A 153 -12.95 3.37 -10.62
C GLN A 153 -14.35 3.14 -11.16
N GLY A 154 -14.75 1.89 -11.25
CA GLY A 154 -16.07 1.51 -11.77
C GLY A 154 -16.29 0.01 -11.81
N PHE A 155 -16.96 -0.46 -12.85
CA PHE A 155 -17.26 -1.87 -13.04
C PHE A 155 -16.60 -2.45 -14.30
N ILE A 156 -15.93 -3.58 -14.14
CA ILE A 156 -15.37 -4.38 -15.22
C ILE A 156 -16.47 -5.30 -15.73
N VAL A 157 -16.66 -5.32 -17.06
CA VAL A 157 -17.69 -6.09 -17.77
C VAL A 157 -17.11 -6.68 -19.05
N PRO A 158 -17.75 -7.67 -19.70
CA PRO A 158 -17.40 -8.06 -21.06
C PRO A 158 -17.44 -6.87 -22.04
N LEU A 159 -16.52 -6.83 -23.01
CA LEU A 159 -16.37 -5.68 -23.93
C LEU A 159 -17.68 -5.31 -24.66
N ALA A 160 -18.51 -6.28 -24.98
CA ALA A 160 -19.80 -6.05 -25.64
C ALA A 160 -20.78 -5.27 -24.78
N GLU A 161 -20.68 -5.39 -23.45
CA GLU A 161 -21.58 -4.75 -22.50
C GLU A 161 -21.24 -3.26 -22.26
N GLU A 162 -19.99 -2.84 -22.47
CA GLU A 162 -19.56 -1.44 -22.30
C GLU A 162 -20.39 -0.46 -23.11
N LYS A 163 -20.73 -0.81 -24.35
CA LYS A 163 -21.53 0.04 -25.23
C LYS A 163 -23.04 -0.02 -24.91
N ARG A 164 -23.50 -1.12 -24.32
CA ARG A 164 -24.90 -1.36 -24.00
C ARG A 164 -25.31 -0.69 -22.68
N LEU A 165 -24.40 -0.64 -21.73
CA LEU A 165 -24.61 -0.13 -20.37
C LEU A 165 -24.05 1.30 -20.28
N SER A 166 -24.87 2.29 -20.67
CA SER A 166 -24.47 3.71 -20.61
C SER A 166 -24.62 4.34 -19.23
N ASP A 167 -25.44 3.74 -18.36
CA ASP A 167 -25.68 4.17 -16.98
C ASP A 167 -25.24 3.04 -16.03
N PRO A 168 -24.34 3.32 -15.05
CA PRO A 168 -23.92 2.33 -14.08
C PRO A 168 -25.07 1.63 -13.34
N SER A 169 -26.20 2.29 -13.09
CA SER A 169 -27.36 1.68 -12.43
C SER A 169 -28.00 0.53 -13.20
N GLN A 170 -27.81 0.48 -14.52
CA GLN A 170 -28.35 -0.59 -15.38
C GLN A 170 -27.73 -1.97 -15.08
N VAL A 171 -26.59 -2.01 -14.38
CA VAL A 171 -25.94 -3.27 -13.97
C VAL A 171 -26.68 -3.97 -12.82
N LEU A 172 -27.58 -3.28 -12.11
CA LEU A 172 -28.34 -3.81 -10.99
C LEU A 172 -29.53 -4.66 -11.48
N ASN A 173 -29.25 -5.73 -12.21
CA ASN A 173 -30.28 -6.70 -12.57
C ASN A 173 -30.03 -8.06 -11.89
N THR A 174 -31.10 -8.82 -11.67
CA THR A 174 -31.07 -10.08 -10.91
C THR A 174 -30.42 -11.25 -11.63
N HIS A 175 -30.05 -11.11 -12.90
CA HIS A 175 -29.47 -12.19 -13.71
C HIS A 175 -27.96 -12.04 -13.90
N THR A 176 -27.36 -10.91 -13.47
CA THR A 176 -25.94 -10.63 -13.64
C THR A 176 -25.14 -11.33 -12.55
N ARG A 177 -24.16 -12.16 -12.92
CA ARG A 177 -23.27 -12.86 -11.98
C ARG A 177 -22.15 -11.92 -11.52
N TRP A 178 -22.14 -11.61 -10.22
CA TRP A 178 -21.20 -10.65 -9.64
C TRP A 178 -19.99 -11.31 -9.01
N ILE A 179 -18.84 -10.63 -9.16
CA ILE A 179 -17.65 -10.86 -8.34
C ILE A 179 -17.62 -9.76 -7.28
N ARG A 180 -17.39 -10.13 -6.03
CA ARG A 180 -17.01 -9.18 -4.99
C ARG A 180 -15.51 -9.24 -4.72
N ARG A 181 -14.98 -8.21 -4.06
CA ARG A 181 -13.63 -8.23 -3.51
C ARG A 181 -13.66 -8.69 -2.06
N GLN A 182 -12.49 -9.13 -1.54
CA GLN A 182 -12.34 -9.49 -0.14
C GLN A 182 -12.70 -8.30 0.78
N ASP A 183 -13.15 -8.63 1.99
CA ASP A 183 -13.46 -7.62 2.99
C ASP A 183 -12.22 -6.76 3.34
N GLY A 184 -12.42 -5.45 3.50
CA GLY A 184 -11.34 -4.49 3.74
C GLY A 184 -10.60 -3.99 2.50
N ALA A 185 -10.92 -4.51 1.29
CA ALA A 185 -10.45 -3.92 0.04
C ALA A 185 -11.18 -2.60 -0.26
N GLY A 186 -10.46 -1.61 -0.81
CA GLY A 186 -11.07 -0.33 -1.21
C GLY A 186 -12.15 -0.51 -2.27
N SER A 187 -11.93 -1.37 -3.28
CA SER A 187 -12.93 -1.66 -4.32
C SER A 187 -14.18 -2.37 -3.75
N GLN A 188 -14.07 -3.12 -2.63
CA GLN A 188 -15.25 -3.65 -1.95
C GLN A 188 -16.03 -2.55 -1.22
N ARG A 189 -15.32 -1.60 -0.60
CA ARG A 189 -15.98 -0.42 -0.01
C ARG A 189 -16.70 0.40 -1.07
N PHE A 190 -16.04 0.65 -2.18
CA PHE A 190 -16.66 1.31 -3.34
C PHE A 190 -17.96 0.62 -3.74
N LEU A 191 -17.96 -0.71 -3.93
CA LEU A 191 -19.17 -1.46 -4.27
C LEU A 191 -20.27 -1.27 -3.21
N ASN A 192 -19.93 -1.41 -1.93
CA ASN A 192 -20.90 -1.29 -0.84
C ASN A 192 -21.51 0.11 -0.76
N GLU A 193 -20.69 1.17 -0.89
CA GLU A 193 -21.15 2.56 -0.87
C GLU A 193 -22.03 2.87 -2.11
N TRP A 194 -21.60 2.39 -3.28
CA TRP A 194 -22.37 2.56 -4.52
C TRP A 194 -23.73 1.86 -4.45
N LEU A 195 -23.80 0.63 -3.94
CA LEU A 195 -25.06 -0.08 -3.72
C LEU A 195 -25.97 0.65 -2.72
N ALA A 196 -25.38 1.17 -1.62
CA ALA A 196 -26.13 1.94 -0.65
C ALA A 196 -26.73 3.22 -1.23
N GLN A 197 -26.01 3.94 -2.09
CA GLN A 197 -26.51 5.11 -2.82
C GLN A 197 -27.68 4.78 -3.74
N HIS A 198 -27.73 3.56 -4.28
CA HIS A 198 -28.83 3.07 -5.12
C HIS A 198 -29.90 2.31 -4.33
N THR A 199 -29.84 2.34 -3.01
CA THR A 199 -30.80 1.65 -2.12
C THR A 199 -30.93 0.16 -2.46
N PHE A 200 -29.84 -0.48 -2.88
CA PHE A 200 -29.79 -1.89 -3.27
C PHE A 200 -29.02 -2.70 -2.22
N PRO A 201 -29.68 -3.65 -1.52
CA PRO A 201 -29.02 -4.47 -0.51
C PRO A 201 -27.96 -5.41 -1.13
N LEU A 202 -26.79 -5.52 -0.48
CA LEU A 202 -25.70 -6.37 -0.95
C LEU A 202 -26.10 -7.86 -1.05
N GLU A 203 -26.97 -8.32 -0.15
CA GLU A 203 -27.51 -9.67 -0.15
C GLU A 203 -28.36 -10.03 -1.38
N ASN A 204 -28.87 -9.03 -2.10
CA ASN A 204 -29.61 -9.21 -3.33
C ASN A 204 -28.73 -9.32 -4.57
N LEU A 205 -27.41 -9.09 -4.44
CA LEU A 205 -26.45 -9.27 -5.52
C LEU A 205 -26.18 -10.76 -5.74
N PRO A 206 -26.33 -11.28 -6.96
CA PRO A 206 -25.98 -12.68 -7.28
C PRO A 206 -24.45 -12.86 -7.31
N VAL A 207 -23.82 -12.84 -6.14
CA VAL A 207 -22.37 -13.00 -6.00
C VAL A 207 -21.99 -14.46 -6.22
N VAL A 208 -21.14 -14.73 -7.21
CA VAL A 208 -20.66 -16.07 -7.53
C VAL A 208 -19.31 -16.41 -6.90
N THR A 209 -18.48 -15.41 -6.65
CA THR A 209 -17.14 -15.60 -6.07
C THR A 209 -16.58 -14.32 -5.46
N THR A 210 -15.44 -14.47 -4.73
CA THR A 210 -14.67 -13.38 -4.14
C THR A 210 -13.26 -13.37 -4.73
N ALA A 211 -12.82 -12.22 -5.27
CA ALA A 211 -11.49 -12.02 -5.82
C ALA A 211 -10.58 -11.27 -4.84
N PHE A 212 -9.28 -11.57 -4.86
CA PHE A 212 -8.25 -10.99 -4.01
C PHE A 212 -7.42 -9.88 -4.67
N SER A 213 -7.57 -9.70 -6.00
CA SER A 213 -6.98 -8.61 -6.79
C SER A 213 -7.95 -8.09 -7.85
N GLU A 214 -7.71 -6.89 -8.38
CA GLU A 214 -8.52 -6.36 -9.49
C GLU A 214 -8.27 -7.14 -10.79
N ARG A 215 -7.03 -7.62 -10.99
CA ARG A 215 -6.69 -8.52 -12.08
C ARG A 215 -7.42 -9.86 -12.00
N GLU A 216 -7.66 -10.37 -10.79
CA GLU A 216 -8.43 -11.59 -10.59
C GLU A 216 -9.91 -11.38 -10.97
N VAL A 217 -10.49 -10.21 -10.62
CA VAL A 217 -11.83 -9.82 -11.11
C VAL A 217 -11.87 -9.86 -12.64
N ALA A 218 -10.94 -9.16 -13.28
CA ALA A 218 -10.87 -9.09 -14.74
C ALA A 218 -10.64 -10.48 -15.37
N SER A 219 -9.74 -11.29 -14.80
CA SER A 219 -9.46 -12.65 -15.29
C SER A 219 -10.69 -13.55 -15.24
N GLN A 220 -11.47 -13.53 -14.16
CA GLN A 220 -12.67 -14.36 -14.03
C GLN A 220 -13.78 -13.92 -15.00
N ILE A 221 -13.93 -12.61 -15.23
CA ILE A 221 -14.86 -12.09 -16.25
C ILE A 221 -14.40 -12.51 -17.66
N ALA A 222 -13.11 -12.39 -17.96
CA ALA A 222 -12.56 -12.80 -19.27
C ALA A 222 -12.78 -14.30 -19.56
N LYS A 223 -12.78 -15.15 -18.52
CA LYS A 223 -13.08 -16.58 -18.62
C LYS A 223 -14.58 -16.90 -18.71
N GLY A 224 -15.45 -15.91 -18.55
CA GLY A 224 -16.90 -16.12 -18.50
C GLY A 224 -17.41 -16.77 -17.21
N GLU A 225 -16.61 -16.77 -16.14
CA GLU A 225 -16.99 -17.29 -14.82
C GLU A 225 -17.93 -16.32 -14.08
N ALA A 226 -17.88 -15.03 -14.45
CA ALA A 226 -18.77 -13.98 -13.97
C ALA A 226 -19.01 -12.93 -15.06
N ASP A 227 -19.96 -12.03 -14.82
CA ASP A 227 -20.37 -11.01 -15.78
C ASP A 227 -19.91 -9.61 -15.41
N ILE A 228 -19.69 -9.34 -14.12
CA ILE A 228 -19.35 -8.02 -13.61
C ILE A 228 -18.64 -8.07 -12.27
N GLY A 229 -17.78 -7.08 -12.01
CA GLY A 229 -17.16 -6.86 -10.71
C GLY A 229 -16.58 -5.46 -10.59
N PRO A 230 -16.32 -4.97 -9.34
CA PRO A 230 -15.71 -3.67 -9.10
C PRO A 230 -14.21 -3.72 -9.43
N GLY A 231 -13.71 -2.68 -10.08
CA GLY A 231 -12.30 -2.56 -10.41
C GLY A 231 -11.98 -1.27 -11.16
N THR A 232 -10.79 -1.20 -11.76
CA THR A 232 -10.29 -0.04 -12.48
C THR A 232 -10.31 -0.21 -13.99
N LEU A 233 -10.30 0.92 -14.71
CA LEU A 233 -10.19 0.95 -16.15
C LEU A 233 -8.94 0.17 -16.62
N SER A 234 -7.80 0.39 -15.99
CA SER A 234 -6.54 -0.29 -16.34
C SER A 234 -6.63 -1.81 -16.22
N ALA A 235 -7.24 -2.33 -15.14
CA ALA A 235 -7.42 -3.78 -15.00
C ALA A 235 -8.35 -4.34 -16.07
N SER A 236 -9.40 -3.62 -16.48
CA SER A 236 -10.30 -4.06 -17.55
C SER A 236 -9.58 -4.10 -18.90
N ARG A 237 -8.81 -3.06 -19.24
CA ARG A 237 -8.09 -2.96 -20.52
C ARG A 237 -6.99 -4.01 -20.66
N GLU A 238 -6.28 -4.33 -19.58
CA GLU A 238 -5.26 -5.38 -19.55
C GLU A 238 -5.81 -6.75 -20.02
N PHE A 239 -7.09 -7.03 -19.76
CA PHE A 239 -7.76 -8.27 -20.17
C PHE A 239 -8.67 -8.12 -21.39
N GLY A 240 -8.62 -6.99 -22.10
CA GLY A 240 -9.47 -6.73 -23.27
C GLY A 240 -10.96 -6.64 -22.95
N LEU A 241 -11.29 -6.22 -21.73
CA LEU A 241 -12.66 -6.11 -21.24
C LEU A 241 -13.22 -4.69 -21.38
N GLY A 242 -14.52 -4.56 -21.22
CA GLY A 242 -15.24 -3.31 -21.14
C GLY A 242 -15.21 -2.74 -19.71
N PHE A 243 -15.45 -1.43 -19.62
CA PHE A 243 -15.45 -0.71 -18.34
C PHE A 243 -16.61 0.28 -18.27
N ILE A 244 -17.30 0.30 -17.15
CA ILE A 244 -18.36 1.27 -16.85
C ILE A 244 -17.82 2.20 -15.77
N PRO A 245 -17.43 3.45 -16.12
CA PRO A 245 -16.85 4.39 -15.15
C PRO A 245 -17.91 4.87 -14.15
N VAL A 246 -17.52 5.01 -12.89
CA VAL A 246 -18.38 5.56 -11.85
C VAL A 246 -17.77 6.84 -11.27
N CYS A 247 -16.51 6.81 -10.87
CA CYS A 247 -15.80 7.99 -10.38
C CYS A 247 -14.28 7.84 -10.56
N ASP A 248 -13.56 8.95 -10.45
CA ASP A 248 -12.13 8.89 -10.23
C ASP A 248 -11.86 8.78 -8.72
N GLU A 249 -10.87 8.00 -8.34
CA GLU A 249 -10.41 7.84 -6.96
C GLU A 249 -8.95 8.24 -6.80
N SER A 250 -8.60 8.79 -5.63
CA SER A 250 -7.21 9.02 -5.25
C SER A 250 -6.57 7.74 -4.76
N PHE A 251 -5.37 7.47 -5.23
CA PHE A 251 -4.53 6.38 -4.77
C PHE A 251 -3.32 6.97 -4.06
N ASP A 252 -3.28 6.78 -2.76
CA ASP A 252 -2.32 7.45 -1.89
C ASP A 252 -1.45 6.44 -1.13
N LEU A 253 -0.31 6.90 -0.64
CA LEU A 253 0.63 6.11 0.12
C LEU A 253 0.74 6.64 1.55
N VAL A 254 0.42 5.79 2.53
CA VAL A 254 0.68 6.05 3.95
C VAL A 254 2.10 5.63 4.26
N VAL A 255 2.89 6.56 4.78
CA VAL A 255 4.33 6.39 4.98
C VAL A 255 4.73 6.91 6.35
N PRO A 256 5.50 6.15 7.15
CA PRO A 256 6.19 6.70 8.31
C PRO A 256 7.15 7.82 7.88
N ARG A 257 7.20 8.91 8.64
CA ARG A 257 8.07 10.07 8.34
C ARG A 257 9.54 9.68 8.13
N THR A 258 10.02 8.69 8.89
CA THR A 258 11.39 8.15 8.76
C THR A 258 11.63 7.41 7.46
N VAL A 259 10.59 6.85 6.84
CA VAL A 259 10.66 6.11 5.57
C VAL A 259 10.55 7.06 4.37
N TYR A 260 9.84 8.18 4.52
CA TYR A 260 9.59 9.11 3.42
C TYR A 260 10.86 9.54 2.68
N PHE A 261 11.93 9.83 3.43
CA PHE A 261 13.22 10.28 2.85
C PHE A 261 14.12 9.15 2.37
N ARG A 262 13.70 7.88 2.49
CA ARG A 262 14.50 6.76 1.96
C ARG A 262 14.62 6.88 0.44
N ARG A 263 15.84 6.68 -0.04
CA ARG A 263 16.15 6.80 -1.47
C ARG A 263 15.27 5.93 -2.36
N LEU A 264 14.97 4.68 -1.93
CA LEU A 264 14.13 3.76 -2.70
C LEU A 264 12.71 4.30 -2.88
N LEU A 265 12.14 4.93 -1.85
CA LEU A 265 10.81 5.53 -1.95
C LEU A 265 10.82 6.76 -2.85
N GLN A 266 11.83 7.63 -2.74
CA GLN A 266 11.97 8.79 -3.62
C GLN A 266 12.13 8.36 -5.09
N GLN A 267 12.86 7.28 -5.36
CA GLN A 267 12.96 6.71 -6.71
C GLN A 267 11.63 6.24 -7.29
N LEU A 268 10.66 5.80 -6.45
CA LEU A 268 9.31 5.49 -6.91
C LEU A 268 8.60 6.75 -7.43
N PHE A 269 8.65 7.86 -6.67
CA PHE A 269 8.04 9.12 -7.10
C PHE A 269 8.74 9.67 -8.36
N GLU A 270 10.07 9.65 -8.39
CA GLU A 270 10.85 10.07 -9.56
C GLU A 270 10.50 9.24 -10.80
N TYR A 271 10.34 7.92 -10.64
CA TYR A 271 9.96 7.03 -11.73
C TYR A 271 8.56 7.35 -12.26
N LEU A 272 7.56 7.48 -11.39
CA LEU A 272 6.18 7.80 -11.78
C LEU A 272 6.09 9.17 -12.47
N GLN A 273 6.89 10.14 -12.06
CA GLN A 273 6.94 11.49 -12.67
C GLN A 273 7.78 11.54 -13.96
N SER A 274 8.62 10.53 -14.22
CA SER A 274 9.47 10.47 -15.41
C SER A 274 8.68 10.28 -16.70
N SER A 275 9.32 10.52 -17.85
CA SER A 275 8.73 10.20 -19.16
C SER A 275 8.34 8.72 -19.28
N GLU A 276 9.16 7.80 -18.74
CA GLU A 276 8.89 6.37 -18.76
C GLU A 276 7.65 6.00 -17.92
N GLY A 277 7.50 6.59 -16.73
CA GLY A 277 6.33 6.40 -15.87
C GLY A 277 5.05 6.95 -16.50
N LYS A 278 5.13 8.13 -17.15
CA LYS A 278 4.00 8.72 -17.86
C LYS A 278 3.56 7.91 -19.09
N VAL A 279 4.52 7.35 -19.84
CA VAL A 279 4.20 6.43 -20.96
C VAL A 279 3.52 5.19 -20.44
N LEU A 280 4.03 4.58 -19.35
CA LEU A 280 3.40 3.41 -18.74
C LEU A 280 1.97 3.71 -18.27
N ALA A 281 1.74 4.86 -17.63
CA ALA A 281 0.41 5.27 -17.19
C ALA A 281 -0.58 5.48 -18.35
N ALA A 282 -0.08 6.03 -19.47
CA ALA A 282 -0.87 6.21 -20.69
C ALA A 282 -1.20 4.87 -21.37
N GLU A 283 -0.27 3.91 -21.39
CA GLU A 283 -0.48 2.55 -21.92
C GLU A 283 -1.51 1.76 -21.12
N LEU A 284 -1.53 1.95 -19.79
CA LEU A 284 -2.48 1.27 -18.89
C LEU A 284 -3.86 1.94 -18.86
N GLU A 285 -3.97 3.17 -19.32
CA GLU A 285 -5.17 4.01 -19.34
C GLU A 285 -5.76 4.34 -17.94
N GLY A 286 -6.45 5.47 -17.86
CA GLY A 286 -7.22 5.84 -16.67
C GLY A 286 -6.42 6.42 -15.50
N TYR A 287 -5.19 6.92 -15.70
CA TYR A 287 -4.35 7.49 -14.66
C TYR A 287 -4.10 8.98 -14.85
N ASP A 288 -4.12 9.74 -13.75
CA ASP A 288 -3.60 11.11 -13.66
C ASP A 288 -2.47 11.19 -12.64
N LEU A 289 -1.25 11.47 -13.12
CA LEU A 289 -0.02 11.61 -12.33
C LEU A 289 0.32 13.07 -11.98
N SER A 290 -0.54 14.03 -12.29
CA SER A 290 -0.23 15.47 -12.19
C SER A 290 0.14 15.91 -10.77
N ARG A 291 -0.36 15.23 -9.74
CA ARG A 291 -0.12 15.51 -8.32
C ARG A 291 0.81 14.50 -7.64
N CYS A 292 1.48 13.63 -8.40
CA CYS A 292 2.34 12.56 -7.85
C CYS A 292 3.42 13.13 -6.93
N GLY A 293 3.59 12.51 -5.75
CA GLY A 293 4.57 12.92 -4.75
C GLY A 293 4.12 14.07 -3.83
N ARG A 294 2.91 14.62 -4.02
CA ARG A 294 2.39 15.70 -3.17
C ARG A 294 2.02 15.15 -1.78
N LEU A 295 2.50 15.85 -0.74
CA LEU A 295 2.05 15.62 0.63
C LEU A 295 0.58 16.07 0.76
N ILE A 296 -0.30 15.17 1.20
CA ILE A 296 -1.73 15.43 1.36
C ILE A 296 -2.06 15.70 2.83
N TRP A 297 -1.43 14.97 3.74
CA TRP A 297 -1.72 15.09 5.15
C TRP A 297 -0.51 14.75 6.02
N SER A 298 -0.43 15.44 7.16
CA SER A 298 0.52 15.18 8.25
C SER A 298 -0.14 15.53 9.59
N ALA A 299 0.12 14.75 10.62
CA ALA A 299 -0.48 14.96 11.95
C ALA A 299 -0.12 16.29 12.63
N ASP A 300 0.95 16.98 12.18
CA ASP A 300 1.35 18.27 12.76
C ASP A 300 0.57 19.46 12.17
N GLU A 301 -0.23 19.24 11.12
CA GLU A 301 -0.99 20.27 10.42
C GLU A 301 -2.49 20.21 10.73
N SER A 302 -2.91 19.40 11.71
CA SER A 302 -4.33 19.15 12.07
C SER A 302 -4.71 19.80 13.41
#